data_33be4859e721a49a92e56d094547d715
#
_entry.id   33be4859e721a49a92e56d094547d715
#
_cell.length_a   1.000
_cell.length_b   1.000
_cell.length_c   1.000
_cell.angle_alpha   90.00
_cell.angle_beta   90.00
_cell.angle_gamma   90.00
#
_symmetry.space_group_name_H-M   'P 1'
#
loop_
_entity.id
_entity.type
_entity.pdbx_description
1 polymer ?
#
loop_
_entity_poly.entity_id
_entity_poly.type
_entity_poly.pdbx_seq_one_letter_code
_entity_poly.pdbx_strand_id
1 'polypeptide(L)' 'MIDARVVLLVRDGCHLCTEAVGXXXXETGDTWVTRDVDADPALRAEFSDHVPVTFVDGVRHAIWYVDADALRRVLTTA' A
#
# COMPACT_ATOMS: atom_id res chain seq x y z
N MET A 1 -12.24 9.00 7.82
CA MET A 1 -11.80 7.60 7.98
C MET A 1 -11.74 6.91 6.63
N ILE A 2 -10.74 6.09 6.42
CA ILE A 2 -10.58 5.37 5.17
C ILE A 2 -11.29 4.02 5.28
N ASP A 3 -12.20 3.77 4.36
CA ASP A 3 -12.97 2.53 4.38
C ASP A 3 -12.32 1.41 3.57
N ALA A 4 -11.30 1.71 2.79
CA ALA A 4 -10.65 0.70 1.97
C ALA A 4 -9.87 -0.26 2.85
N ARG A 5 -9.92 -1.54 2.50
CA ARG A 5 -9.15 -2.55 3.24
C ARG A 5 -7.65 -2.41 2.97
N VAL A 6 -7.28 -2.03 1.76
CA VAL A 6 -5.87 -1.92 1.37
C VAL A 6 -5.52 -0.44 1.22
N VAL A 7 -4.53 0.00 1.96
CA VAL A 7 -4.01 1.36 1.85
C VAL A 7 -2.55 1.26 1.41
N LEU A 8 -2.23 1.92 0.32
CA LEU A 8 -0.89 1.90 -0.24
C LEU A 8 -0.29 3.28 -0.11
N LEU A 9 0.77 3.39 0.69
CA LEU A 9 1.50 4.65 0.83
C LEU A 9 2.48 4.78 -0.32
N VAL A 10 2.41 5.87 -1.05
CA VAL A 10 3.21 6.08 -2.23
C VAL A 10 3.86 7.45 -2.18
N ARG A 11 4.71 7.72 -3.16
CA ARG A 11 5.38 9.00 -3.27
C ARG A 11 5.60 9.29 -4.74
N ASP A 12 5.63 10.59 -5.06
CA ASP A 12 5.81 11.02 -6.44
C ASP A 12 7.22 10.61 -6.92
N GLY A 13 7.29 10.16 -8.16
CA GLY A 13 8.57 9.76 -8.74
C GLY A 13 9.09 8.41 -8.26
N CYS A 14 8.26 7.64 -7.59
CA CYS A 14 8.66 6.35 -7.04
C CYS A 14 8.32 5.24 -8.03
N HIS A 15 9.34 4.63 -8.62
CA HIS A 15 9.13 3.57 -9.61
C HIS A 15 8.47 2.33 -8.99
N LEU A 16 8.92 1.95 -7.80
CA LEU A 16 8.33 0.79 -7.12
C LEU A 16 6.87 1.06 -6.73
N CYS A 17 6.55 2.32 -6.43
CA CYS A 17 5.17 2.67 -6.12
C CYS A 17 4.27 2.45 -7.33
N THR A 18 4.74 2.81 -8.49
CA THR A 18 3.99 2.59 -9.71
C THR A 18 3.73 1.10 -9.93
N GLU A 19 4.74 0.29 -9.72
CA GLU A 19 4.59 -1.16 -9.85
C GLU A 19 3.61 -1.72 -8.83
N ALA A 20 3.67 -1.22 -7.60
CA ALA A 20 2.77 -1.69 -6.55
C ALA A 20 1.31 -1.37 -6.87
N VAL A 21 1.06 -0.21 -7.39
CA VAL A 21 -0.30 0.16 -7.78
C VAL A 21 -0.82 -0.79 -8.85
N GLY A 22 0.01 -1.12 -9.78
CA GLY A 22 -0.36 -2.10 -10.80
C GLY A 22 -0.77 -3.45 -10.22
N UNK A 23 -0.07 -3.80 -9.32
CA UNK A 23 -0.28 -5.06 -8.69
C UNK A 23 -1.47 -5.06 -7.81
N UNK A 24 -1.66 -4.03 -7.14
CA UNK A 24 -2.72 -3.96 -6.23
C UNK A 24 -4.03 -3.83 -6.93
N UNK A 25 -3.95 -3.23 -7.84
CA UNK A 25 -5.08 -2.90 -8.54
C UNK A 25 -5.63 -4.04 -9.33
N UNK A 26 -4.88 -4.66 -9.75
CA UNK A 26 -5.25 -5.73 -10.54
C UNK A 26 -5.52 -6.96 -9.78
N GLU A 27 -4.86 -7.09 -8.84
CA GLU A 27 -4.88 -8.45 -8.26
C GLU A 27 -5.88 -8.62 -7.13
N THR A 28 -6.13 -7.59 -6.35
CA THR A 28 -6.87 -7.84 -5.11
C THR A 28 -8.37 -8.03 -5.29
N GLY A 29 -8.98 -7.28 -6.19
CA GLY A 29 -10.43 -7.28 -6.28
C GLY A 29 -11.13 -6.70 -5.05
N ASP A 30 -10.37 -6.18 -4.11
CA ASP A 30 -10.91 -5.58 -2.89
C ASP A 30 -10.79 -4.07 -2.96
N THR A 31 -11.33 -3.37 -1.98
CA THR A 31 -11.21 -1.91 -1.95
C THR A 31 -9.78 -1.51 -1.61
N TRP A 32 -9.30 -0.49 -2.29
CA TRP A 32 -7.96 0.01 -2.02
C TRP A 32 -7.84 1.49 -2.40
N VAL A 33 -6.94 2.17 -1.69
CA VAL A 33 -6.66 3.59 -1.95
C VAL A 33 -5.16 3.82 -1.83
N THR A 34 -4.70 4.90 -2.42
CA THR A 34 -3.32 5.35 -2.23
C THR A 34 -3.28 6.60 -1.37
N ARG A 35 -2.23 6.76 -0.60
CA ARG A 35 -1.96 7.96 0.18
C ARG A 35 -0.54 8.44 -0.12
N ASP A 36 -0.40 9.72 -0.37
CA ASP A 36 0.91 10.32 -0.67
C ASP A 36 1.62 10.65 0.66
N VAL A 37 2.76 10.00 0.90
CA VAL A 37 3.46 10.24 2.16
C VAL A 37 3.97 11.68 2.27
N ASP A 38 4.21 12.34 1.16
CA ASP A 38 4.68 13.72 1.21
C ASP A 38 3.56 14.71 1.56
N ALA A 39 2.32 14.28 1.52
CA ALA A 39 1.20 15.14 1.89
C ALA A 39 0.98 15.20 3.40
N ASP A 40 1.65 14.35 4.16
CA ASP A 40 1.47 14.27 5.61
C ASP A 40 2.84 14.21 6.27
N PRO A 41 3.23 15.24 7.03
CA PRO A 41 4.57 15.25 7.63
C PRO A 41 4.86 14.05 8.53
N ALA A 42 3.86 13.53 9.23
CA ALA A 42 4.07 12.37 10.09
C ALA A 42 4.37 11.13 9.26
N LEU A 43 3.65 10.95 8.16
CA LEU A 43 3.91 9.82 7.28
C LEU A 43 5.27 9.96 6.61
N ARG A 44 5.62 11.16 6.20
CA ARG A 44 6.92 11.37 5.57
C ARG A 44 8.06 11.07 6.53
N ALA A 45 7.93 11.48 7.78
CA ALA A 45 8.97 11.23 8.77
C ALA A 45 9.18 9.74 9.00
N GLU A 46 8.10 8.96 8.95
CA GLU A 46 8.18 7.55 9.30
C GLU A 46 8.46 6.66 8.08
N PHE A 47 7.92 7.00 6.91
CA PHE A 47 7.90 6.05 5.80
C PHE A 47 8.58 6.54 4.53
N SER A 48 9.24 7.69 4.53
CA SER A 48 9.71 8.25 3.26
C SER A 48 10.68 7.32 2.52
N ASP A 49 11.45 6.54 3.23
CA ASP A 49 12.40 5.61 2.61
C ASP A 49 11.84 4.20 2.45
N HIS A 50 10.60 4.01 2.81
CA HIS A 50 10.00 2.68 2.80
C HIS A 50 8.90 2.50 1.76
N VAL A 51 8.60 3.55 1.01
CA VAL A 51 7.51 3.45 0.02
C VAL A 51 7.89 2.51 -1.11
N PRO A 52 6.94 1.79 -1.67
CA PRO A 52 5.54 1.75 -1.24
C PRO A 52 5.35 0.91 0.02
N VAL A 53 4.43 1.34 0.88
CA VAL A 53 4.07 0.58 2.08
C VAL A 53 2.63 0.14 1.94
N THR A 54 2.38 -1.15 2.10
CA THR A 54 1.05 -1.71 1.96
C THR A 54 0.48 -2.04 3.33
N PHE A 55 -0.70 -1.50 3.62
CA PHE A 55 -1.45 -1.81 4.82
C PHE A 55 -2.71 -2.59 4.45
N VAL A 56 -3.01 -3.62 5.23
CA VAL A 56 -4.25 -4.37 5.07
C VAL A 56 -4.97 -4.33 6.40
N ASP A 57 -6.19 -3.82 6.38
CA ASP A 57 -7.03 -3.71 7.58
C ASP A 57 -6.29 -2.99 8.71
N GLY A 58 -5.51 -1.98 8.36
CA GLY A 58 -4.82 -1.16 9.35
C GLY A 58 -3.50 -1.72 9.82
N VAL A 59 -3.08 -2.88 9.33
CA VAL A 59 -1.83 -3.52 9.76
C VAL A 59 -0.84 -3.50 8.60
N ARG A 60 0.40 -3.12 8.88
CA ARG A 60 1.42 -3.09 7.85
C ARG A 60 1.67 -4.50 7.31
N HIS A 61 1.49 -4.65 6.01
CA HIS A 61 1.62 -5.94 5.35
C HIS A 61 2.98 -6.09 4.66
N ALA A 62 3.43 -5.07 3.97
CA ALA A 62 4.65 -5.16 3.19
C ALA A 62 5.25 -3.77 2.97
N ILE A 63 6.56 -3.75 2.76
CA ILE A 63 7.25 -2.55 2.31
C ILE A 63 7.98 -2.89 1.01
N TRP A 64 8.08 -1.88 0.15
CA TRP A 64 8.78 -1.90 -1.14
C TRP A 64 8.05 -2.74 -2.20
N TYR A 65 7.86 -4.00 -2.00
CA TYR A 65 7.27 -4.87 -3.02
C TYR A 65 5.95 -5.43 -2.56
N VAL A 66 5.04 -5.58 -3.50
CA VAL A 66 3.76 -6.20 -3.23
C VAL A 66 3.77 -7.60 -3.86
N ASP A 67 3.65 -8.61 -3.02
CA ASP A 67 3.52 -9.99 -3.47
C ASP A 67 2.03 -10.29 -3.60
N ALA A 68 1.55 -10.46 -4.82
CA ALA A 68 0.13 -10.62 -5.05
C ALA A 68 -0.44 -11.84 -4.32
N ASP A 69 0.31 -12.95 -4.30
CA ASP A 69 -0.18 -14.15 -3.62
C ASP A 69 -0.27 -13.95 -2.12
N ALA A 70 0.73 -13.31 -1.51
CA ALA A 70 0.68 -13.04 -0.09
C ALA A 70 -0.45 -12.09 0.25
N LEU A 71 -0.66 -11.07 -0.58
CA LEU A 71 -1.74 -10.13 -0.36
C LEU A 71 -3.09 -10.82 -0.44
N ARG A 72 -3.29 -11.66 -1.44
CA ARG A 72 -4.55 -12.39 -1.57
C ARG A 72 -4.81 -13.28 -0.36
N ARG A 73 -3.78 -13.94 0.14
CA ARG A 73 -3.95 -14.79 1.33
C ARG A 73 -4.41 -13.98 2.53
N VAL A 74 -3.80 -12.83 2.77
CA VAL A 74 -4.19 -11.99 3.89
C VAL A 74 -5.63 -11.51 3.73
N LEU A 75 -6.01 -11.12 2.51
CA LEU A 75 -7.35 -10.60 2.29
C LEU A 75 -8.41 -11.67 2.46
N THR A 76 -8.09 -12.93 2.22
CA THR A 76 -9.07 -14.00 2.32
C THR A 76 -9.17 -14.62 3.71
N THR A 77 -8.22 -14.34 4.59
CA THR A 77 -8.25 -14.93 5.94
C THR A 77 -8.99 -14.08 6.95
N ALA A 78 -9.31 -12.86 6.62
CA ALA A 78 -9.95 -11.94 7.58
C ALA A 78 -11.41 -12.28 7.86
#